data_d2fe16f513f6c2cdf244e3df688ac51e
#
_entry.id   d2fe16f513f6c2cdf244e3df688ac51e
#
_cell.length_a   1.000
_cell.length_b   1.000
_cell.length_c   1.000
_cell.angle_alpha   90.00
_cell.angle_beta   90.00
_cell.angle_gamma   90.00
#
_symmetry.space_group_name_H-M   'P 1'
#
loop_
_entity.id
_entity.type
_entity.pdbx_description
1 polymer ?
#
loop_
_entity_poly.entity_id
_entity_poly.type
_entity_poly.pdbx_seq_one_letter_code
_entity_poly.pdbx_strand_id
1 'polypeptide(L)'
;MTGCCNARCRNREDRPIPSIIAAAAPTLHDPQAEAFYAEALRELATTGLPFLLAGTYAVSAYTGISRPTKDLDIFCKAGDSARVLGHFRDIGHAIEIEDERWLGKVHKGRHFFDVIHASANGTMPVNDQWFEHAREIEVYGTTVRIVAPTELIWSKAFIQMRHRYDGADVVHVILKQHDQIDWQRLLGYMELHWEMLLVHLLNFRWAYPTERDRVPRWLMDELMDRLRHQLDLPPPQMKVCRGRMLSRADYAAAVEEWGFADVGGEGDWRDA
;
A
#
# COMPACT_ATOMS: atom_id res chain seq x y z
N MET A 1 -37.77 -25.50 -33.35
CA MET A 1 -36.59 -24.99 -34.02
C MET A 1 -35.85 -24.13 -33.02
N THR A 2 -35.14 -24.70 -32.19
CA THR A 2 -33.75 -24.83 -31.77
C THR A 2 -32.83 -23.71 -32.27
N GLY A 3 -32.39 -22.86 -31.38
CA GLY A 3 -31.31 -21.88 -31.55
C GLY A 3 -30.52 -21.75 -30.28
N CYS A 4 -29.49 -22.59 -30.12
CA CYS A 4 -28.51 -22.52 -29.06
C CYS A 4 -27.65 -21.25 -29.20
N CYS A 5 -27.65 -20.39 -28.16
CA CYS A 5 -26.63 -19.38 -27.97
C CYS A 5 -25.45 -20.00 -27.21
N ASN A 6 -24.42 -20.40 -27.96
CA ASN A 6 -23.10 -20.76 -27.41
C ASN A 6 -22.36 -19.49 -27.00
N ALA A 7 -22.47 -19.11 -25.75
CA ALA A 7 -21.53 -18.17 -25.13
C ALA A 7 -20.21 -18.90 -24.84
N ARG A 8 -19.20 -18.62 -25.66
CA ARG A 8 -17.83 -19.12 -25.47
C ARG A 8 -17.28 -18.61 -24.16
N CYS A 9 -17.16 -19.51 -23.17
CA CYS A 9 -16.19 -19.34 -22.10
C CYS A 9 -14.79 -19.27 -22.75
N ARG A 10 -14.25 -18.07 -22.83
CA ARG A 10 -12.82 -17.94 -23.15
C ARG A 10 -12.05 -18.26 -21.87
N ASN A 11 -11.37 -19.39 -21.91
CA ASN A 11 -10.34 -19.77 -20.97
C ASN A 11 -9.38 -18.59 -20.76
N ARG A 12 -9.16 -18.25 -19.50
CA ARG A 12 -8.03 -17.42 -19.07
C ARG A 12 -6.76 -18.31 -19.09
N GLU A 13 -6.34 -18.70 -20.30
CA GLU A 13 -5.04 -19.36 -20.47
C GLU A 13 -3.97 -18.30 -20.68
N ASP A 14 -2.98 -18.33 -19.82
CA ASP A 14 -1.59 -17.90 -19.97
C ASP A 14 -1.35 -16.65 -20.84
N ARG A 15 -1.61 -15.46 -20.29
CA ARG A 15 -0.82 -14.32 -20.74
C ARG A 15 0.54 -14.43 -20.06
N PRO A 16 1.65 -14.49 -20.81
CA PRO A 16 2.97 -14.44 -20.21
C PRO A 16 3.06 -13.16 -19.37
N ILE A 17 3.47 -13.32 -18.11
CA ILE A 17 3.81 -12.21 -17.23
C ILE A 17 4.88 -11.39 -17.99
N PRO A 18 4.67 -10.09 -18.24
CA PRO A 18 5.67 -9.30 -18.92
C PRO A 18 6.96 -9.33 -18.09
N SER A 19 7.99 -9.89 -18.67
CA SER A 19 9.33 -9.90 -18.12
C SER A 19 9.77 -8.46 -17.85
N ILE A 20 10.13 -8.20 -16.59
CA ILE A 20 10.87 -7.02 -16.12
C ILE A 20 10.29 -5.70 -16.63
N ILE A 21 9.51 -5.04 -15.76
CA ILE A 21 9.12 -3.65 -15.99
C ILE A 21 10.39 -2.82 -15.82
N ALA A 22 10.83 -2.15 -16.90
CA ALA A 22 11.86 -1.11 -16.79
C ALA A 22 11.25 0.06 -16.01
N ALA A 23 11.49 0.08 -14.70
CA ALA A 23 10.88 1.07 -13.83
C ALA A 23 11.61 2.42 -14.01
N ALA A 24 10.82 3.48 -14.20
CA ALA A 24 11.31 4.81 -13.93
C ALA A 24 11.56 4.88 -12.40
N ALA A 25 12.83 4.88 -11.99
CA ALA A 25 13.16 5.13 -10.60
C ALA A 25 12.69 6.54 -10.19
N PRO A 26 12.29 6.75 -8.92
CA PRO A 26 12.02 8.09 -8.42
C PRO A 26 13.21 9.01 -8.65
N THR A 27 12.97 10.29 -8.86
CA THR A 27 14.05 11.27 -8.99
C THR A 27 14.67 11.48 -7.61
N LEU A 28 15.87 10.97 -7.40
CA LEU A 28 16.69 11.33 -6.25
C LEU A 28 17.56 12.52 -6.63
N HIS A 29 17.48 13.60 -5.85
CA HIS A 29 18.34 14.77 -6.03
C HIS A 29 19.69 14.61 -5.32
N ASP A 30 19.91 13.48 -4.64
CA ASP A 30 21.10 13.18 -3.86
C ASP A 30 21.76 11.89 -4.34
N PRO A 31 22.91 11.98 -5.06
CA PRO A 31 23.65 10.80 -5.52
C PRO A 31 24.11 9.87 -4.38
N GLN A 32 24.28 10.40 -3.16
CA GLN A 32 24.67 9.58 -2.00
C GLN A 32 23.50 8.71 -1.51
N ALA A 33 22.28 9.26 -1.55
CA ALA A 33 21.07 8.48 -1.27
C ALA A 33 20.90 7.36 -2.30
N GLU A 34 21.05 7.68 -3.59
CA GLU A 34 20.96 6.68 -4.67
C GLU A 34 21.97 5.56 -4.50
N ALA A 35 23.23 5.90 -4.23
CA ALA A 35 24.28 4.92 -4.00
C ALA A 35 23.97 4.02 -2.80
N PHE A 36 23.43 4.60 -1.71
CA PHE A 36 23.02 3.85 -0.53
C PHE A 36 21.84 2.91 -0.80
N TYR A 37 20.82 3.37 -1.52
CA TYR A 37 19.66 2.51 -1.86
C TYR A 37 20.04 1.41 -2.84
N ALA A 38 20.93 1.68 -3.80
CA ALA A 38 21.48 0.66 -4.68
C ALA A 38 22.27 -0.41 -3.92
N GLU A 39 23.08 0.00 -2.94
CA GLU A 39 23.80 -0.90 -2.04
C GLU A 39 22.83 -1.72 -1.19
N ALA A 40 21.84 -1.07 -0.56
CA ALA A 40 20.85 -1.73 0.27
C ALA A 40 20.06 -2.80 -0.49
N LEU A 41 19.62 -2.52 -1.72
CA LEU A 41 18.90 -3.50 -2.54
C LEU A 41 19.78 -4.70 -2.92
N ARG A 42 21.07 -4.47 -3.24
CA ARG A 42 22.01 -5.56 -3.50
C ARG A 42 22.23 -6.43 -2.25
N GLU A 43 22.43 -5.80 -1.10
CA GLU A 43 22.58 -6.52 0.17
C GLU A 43 21.33 -7.33 0.51
N LEU A 44 20.15 -6.73 0.43
CA LEU A 44 18.88 -7.43 0.64
C LEU A 44 18.73 -8.65 -0.28
N ALA A 45 19.09 -8.53 -1.55
CA ALA A 45 19.04 -9.63 -2.51
C ALA A 45 19.97 -10.80 -2.13
N THR A 46 21.09 -10.53 -1.43
CA THR A 46 22.02 -11.57 -0.98
C THR A 46 21.56 -12.30 0.28
N THR A 47 20.68 -11.71 1.09
CA THR A 47 20.25 -12.30 2.38
C THR A 47 19.39 -13.53 2.23
N GLY A 48 18.74 -13.72 1.07
CA GLY A 48 17.70 -14.73 0.89
C GLY A 48 16.42 -14.48 1.70
N LEU A 49 16.32 -13.35 2.42
CA LEU A 49 15.12 -12.95 3.14
C LEU A 49 14.09 -12.37 2.17
N PRO A 50 12.82 -12.78 2.27
CA PRO A 50 11.79 -12.24 1.40
C PRO A 50 11.50 -10.78 1.75
N PHE A 51 11.61 -9.90 0.77
CA PHE A 51 11.21 -8.49 0.86
C PHE A 51 10.54 -8.04 -0.44
N LEU A 52 9.79 -6.96 -0.35
CA LEU A 52 9.13 -6.29 -1.48
C LEU A 52 9.48 -4.81 -1.48
N LEU A 53 9.88 -4.30 -2.61
CA LEU A 53 10.03 -2.86 -2.81
C LEU A 53 8.63 -2.22 -2.89
N ALA A 54 8.44 -1.11 -2.19
CA ALA A 54 7.13 -0.49 -2.00
C ALA A 54 7.18 1.04 -2.18
N GLY A 55 6.26 1.75 -1.53
CA GLY A 55 6.25 3.20 -1.44
C GLY A 55 6.29 3.93 -2.78
N THR A 56 7.07 5.00 -2.84
CA THR A 56 7.20 5.84 -4.03
C THR A 56 7.83 5.08 -5.20
N TYR A 57 8.73 4.12 -4.94
CA TYR A 57 9.31 3.28 -5.99
C TYR A 57 8.25 2.43 -6.70
N ALA A 58 7.34 1.84 -5.94
CA ALA A 58 6.25 1.06 -6.50
C ALA A 58 5.27 1.94 -7.30
N VAL A 59 4.91 3.12 -6.79
CA VAL A 59 4.06 4.07 -7.51
C VAL A 59 4.72 4.50 -8.82
N SER A 60 6.00 4.85 -8.81
CA SER A 60 6.74 5.25 -10.00
C SER A 60 6.80 4.14 -11.05
N ALA A 61 7.06 2.90 -10.61
CA ALA A 61 7.11 1.74 -11.50
C ALA A 61 5.77 1.49 -12.21
N TYR A 62 4.65 1.61 -11.49
CA TYR A 62 3.33 1.34 -12.03
C TYR A 62 2.70 2.48 -12.81
N THR A 63 3.06 3.71 -12.48
CA THR A 63 2.41 4.89 -13.06
C THR A 63 3.27 5.65 -14.07
N GLY A 64 4.59 5.48 -14.01
CA GLY A 64 5.56 6.29 -14.73
C GLY A 64 5.75 7.70 -14.13
N ILE A 65 5.09 8.00 -12.99
CA ILE A 65 5.23 9.28 -12.31
C ILE A 65 6.51 9.24 -11.49
N SER A 66 7.50 10.04 -11.87
CA SER A 66 8.71 10.24 -11.08
C SER A 66 8.54 11.47 -10.20
N ARG A 67 8.75 11.31 -8.91
CA ARG A 67 8.77 12.40 -7.94
C ARG A 67 9.90 12.22 -6.95
N PRO A 68 10.39 13.31 -6.30
CA PRO A 68 11.38 13.18 -5.24
C PRO A 68 10.88 12.28 -4.12
N THR A 69 11.75 11.40 -3.64
CA THR A 69 11.53 10.63 -2.42
C THR A 69 12.68 10.87 -1.45
N LYS A 70 12.41 10.72 -0.15
CA LYS A 70 13.40 10.89 0.92
C LYS A 70 13.95 9.55 1.40
N ASP A 71 13.25 8.46 1.08
CA ASP A 71 13.42 7.14 1.62
C ASP A 71 13.19 6.05 0.56
N LEU A 72 13.60 4.86 0.91
CA LEU A 72 13.29 3.62 0.22
C LEU A 72 12.42 2.79 1.17
N ASP A 73 11.22 2.41 0.74
CA ASP A 73 10.35 1.56 1.54
C ASP A 73 10.51 0.10 1.11
N ILE A 74 10.80 -0.79 2.06
CA ILE A 74 10.70 -2.23 1.85
C ILE A 74 9.66 -2.84 2.78
N PHE A 75 8.87 -3.76 2.24
CA PHE A 75 7.94 -4.56 3.02
C PHE A 75 8.50 -5.97 3.23
N CYS A 76 8.41 -6.45 4.48
CA CYS A 76 8.74 -7.82 4.84
C CYS A 76 7.71 -8.36 5.83
N LYS A 77 7.71 -9.67 6.10
CA LYS A 77 6.86 -10.23 7.16
C LYS A 77 7.40 -9.83 8.53
N ALA A 78 6.53 -9.72 9.53
CA ALA A 78 6.90 -9.36 10.90
C ALA A 78 8.04 -10.26 11.44
N GLY A 79 7.97 -11.58 11.17
CA GLY A 79 9.02 -12.53 11.59
C GLY A 79 10.38 -12.34 10.89
N ASP A 80 10.42 -11.67 9.75
CA ASP A 80 11.65 -11.41 9.00
C ASP A 80 12.24 -10.02 9.28
N SER A 81 11.45 -9.08 9.81
CA SER A 81 11.89 -7.71 10.08
C SER A 81 13.14 -7.64 10.98
N ALA A 82 13.13 -8.35 12.09
CA ALA A 82 14.29 -8.39 13.02
C ALA A 82 15.54 -9.00 12.34
N ARG A 83 15.37 -9.94 11.41
CA ARG A 83 16.47 -10.57 10.66
C ARG A 83 17.06 -9.61 9.63
N VAL A 84 16.22 -8.84 8.93
CA VAL A 84 16.65 -7.78 8.02
C VAL A 84 17.43 -6.73 8.78
N LEU A 85 16.87 -6.18 9.86
CA LEU A 85 17.53 -5.18 10.69
C LEU A 85 18.86 -5.72 11.29
N GLY A 86 18.85 -6.96 11.77
CA GLY A 86 20.04 -7.63 12.30
C GLY A 86 21.16 -7.75 11.26
N HIS A 87 20.83 -8.15 10.03
CA HIS A 87 21.80 -8.23 8.93
C HIS A 87 22.50 -6.87 8.70
N PHE A 88 21.72 -5.80 8.58
CA PHE A 88 22.28 -4.46 8.33
C PHE A 88 23.11 -3.94 9.52
N ARG A 89 22.71 -4.23 10.74
CA ARG A 89 23.52 -3.93 11.92
C ARG A 89 24.87 -4.66 11.89
N ASP A 90 24.86 -5.93 11.53
CA ASP A 90 26.06 -6.78 11.54
C ASP A 90 27.08 -6.36 10.45
N ILE A 91 26.62 -5.71 9.39
CA ILE A 91 27.51 -5.08 8.37
C ILE A 91 27.79 -3.59 8.66
N GLY A 92 27.44 -3.10 9.86
CA GLY A 92 27.90 -1.79 10.36
C GLY A 92 26.94 -0.62 10.18
N HIS A 93 25.68 -0.85 9.78
CA HIS A 93 24.66 0.20 9.71
C HIS A 93 24.03 0.48 11.07
N ALA A 94 23.67 1.73 11.34
CA ALA A 94 22.86 2.08 12.49
C ALA A 94 21.40 1.66 12.26
N ILE A 95 20.80 1.08 13.29
CA ILE A 95 19.42 0.58 13.25
C ILE A 95 18.59 1.38 14.24
N GLU A 96 17.38 1.73 13.82
CA GLU A 96 16.37 2.34 14.66
C GLU A 96 15.09 1.49 14.59
N ILE A 97 14.50 1.21 15.75
CA ILE A 97 13.14 0.65 15.83
C ILE A 97 12.25 1.83 16.19
N GLU A 98 11.60 2.41 15.18
CA GLU A 98 10.75 3.56 15.37
C GLU A 98 9.43 3.16 16.05
N ASP A 99 8.87 2.03 15.63
CA ASP A 99 7.72 1.42 16.27
C ASP A 99 7.79 -0.10 16.11
N GLU A 100 7.87 -0.83 17.22
CA GLU A 100 8.00 -2.30 17.24
C GLU A 100 6.84 -3.03 16.54
N ARG A 101 5.69 -2.36 16.37
CA ARG A 101 4.49 -2.95 15.78
C ARG A 101 4.51 -2.94 14.25
N TRP A 102 5.30 -2.04 13.62
CA TRP A 102 5.22 -1.91 12.16
C TRP A 102 6.48 -1.41 11.44
N LEU A 103 7.40 -0.67 12.10
CA LEU A 103 8.45 0.09 11.41
C LEU A 103 9.82 0.01 12.11
N GLY A 104 10.81 -0.42 11.36
CA GLY A 104 12.23 -0.23 11.67
C GLY A 104 12.93 0.54 10.56
N LYS A 105 14.08 1.15 10.88
CA LYS A 105 14.89 1.93 9.94
C LYS A 105 16.33 1.47 9.93
N VAL A 106 16.94 1.54 8.76
CA VAL A 106 18.37 1.32 8.55
C VAL A 106 19.00 2.61 8.06
N HIS A 107 20.00 3.12 8.77
CA HIS A 107 20.62 4.42 8.52
C HIS A 107 22.03 4.30 7.95
N LYS A 108 22.37 5.22 7.05
CA LYS A 108 23.74 5.51 6.60
C LYS A 108 23.94 7.03 6.54
N GLY A 109 24.57 7.59 7.58
CA GLY A 109 24.66 9.04 7.75
C GLY A 109 23.27 9.66 7.90
N ARG A 110 22.92 10.56 6.99
CA ARG A 110 21.60 11.22 7.00
C ARG A 110 20.51 10.47 6.20
N HIS A 111 20.90 9.43 5.45
CA HIS A 111 19.99 8.64 4.64
C HIS A 111 19.51 7.42 5.40
N PHE A 112 18.31 6.97 5.10
CA PHE A 112 17.72 5.78 5.69
C PHE A 112 16.80 5.09 4.70
N PHE A 113 16.51 3.84 4.96
CA PHE A 113 15.39 3.15 4.35
C PHE A 113 14.52 2.50 5.43
N ASP A 114 13.25 2.35 5.10
CA ASP A 114 12.22 1.83 5.98
C ASP A 114 12.02 0.32 5.79
N VAL A 115 11.98 -0.41 6.92
CA VAL A 115 11.67 -1.84 7.00
C VAL A 115 10.28 -1.97 7.63
N ILE A 116 9.29 -2.19 6.81
CA ILE A 116 7.87 -2.14 7.17
C ILE A 116 7.29 -3.55 7.17
N HIS A 117 6.59 -3.94 8.23
CA HIS A 117 5.94 -5.25 8.31
C HIS A 117 4.45 -5.19 8.62
N ALA A 118 3.91 -4.00 8.88
CA ALA A 118 2.49 -3.73 9.03
C ALA A 118 2.20 -2.26 8.70
N SER A 119 0.97 -1.81 8.90
CA SER A 119 0.63 -0.38 8.90
C SER A 119 0.59 0.20 10.30
N ALA A 120 0.82 1.50 10.44
CA ALA A 120 0.75 2.21 11.70
C ALA A 120 -0.60 2.01 12.43
N ASN A 121 -1.69 1.92 11.71
CA ASN A 121 -3.03 1.70 12.26
C ASN A 121 -3.42 0.21 12.45
N GLY A 122 -2.49 -0.73 12.22
CA GLY A 122 -2.68 -2.16 12.43
C GLY A 122 -3.61 -2.87 11.43
N THR A 123 -4.11 -2.18 10.40
CA THR A 123 -5.06 -2.80 9.44
C THR A 123 -4.39 -3.67 8.37
N MET A 124 -3.09 -3.52 8.16
CA MET A 124 -2.38 -4.09 7.03
C MET A 124 -1.13 -4.88 7.49
N PRO A 125 -1.27 -6.15 7.86
CA PRO A 125 -0.12 -7.02 8.09
C PRO A 125 0.45 -7.50 6.76
N VAL A 126 1.77 -7.45 6.59
CA VAL A 126 2.45 -8.08 5.44
C VAL A 126 2.50 -9.59 5.64
N ASN A 127 1.93 -10.35 4.72
CA ASN A 127 1.83 -11.81 4.78
C ASN A 127 2.30 -12.50 3.48
N ASP A 128 2.20 -13.83 3.41
CA ASP A 128 2.70 -14.60 2.27
C ASP A 128 1.98 -14.26 0.94
N GLN A 129 0.69 -13.90 0.97
CA GLN A 129 -0.05 -13.52 -0.23
C GLN A 129 0.56 -12.31 -0.95
N TRP A 130 1.17 -11.38 -0.23
CA TRP A 130 1.87 -10.24 -0.83
C TRP A 130 3.01 -10.70 -1.73
N PHE A 131 3.72 -11.76 -1.31
CA PHE A 131 4.83 -12.32 -2.07
C PHE A 131 4.35 -13.17 -3.25
N GLU A 132 3.23 -13.85 -3.15
CA GLU A 132 2.66 -14.66 -4.24
C GLU A 132 2.30 -13.81 -5.46
N HIS A 133 1.84 -12.58 -5.24
CA HIS A 133 1.39 -11.67 -6.29
C HIS A 133 2.41 -10.60 -6.69
N ALA A 134 3.56 -10.56 -6.02
CA ALA A 134 4.63 -9.61 -6.31
C ALA A 134 5.22 -9.81 -7.71
N ARG A 135 5.74 -8.73 -8.30
CA ARG A 135 6.34 -8.72 -9.64
C ARG A 135 7.80 -8.41 -9.54
N GLU A 136 8.57 -8.87 -10.54
CA GLU A 136 9.98 -8.53 -10.66
C GLU A 136 10.17 -7.23 -11.44
N ILE A 137 11.06 -6.39 -10.95
CA ILE A 137 11.51 -5.17 -11.60
C ILE A 137 13.02 -5.03 -11.45
N GLU A 138 13.64 -4.26 -12.32
CA GLU A 138 15.04 -3.87 -12.18
C GLU A 138 15.13 -2.45 -11.64
N VAL A 139 15.85 -2.29 -10.50
CA VAL A 139 16.12 -0.97 -9.89
C VAL A 139 17.60 -0.91 -9.54
N TYR A 140 18.30 0.13 -10.02
CA TYR A 140 19.74 0.32 -9.82
C TYR A 140 20.59 -0.90 -10.21
N GLY A 141 20.18 -1.60 -11.29
CA GLY A 141 20.90 -2.80 -11.77
C GLY A 141 20.69 -4.05 -10.90
N THR A 142 19.72 -4.02 -9.96
CA THR A 142 19.35 -5.15 -9.12
C THR A 142 17.91 -5.57 -9.43
N THR A 143 17.73 -6.85 -9.73
CA THR A 143 16.38 -7.43 -9.86
C THR A 143 15.79 -7.63 -8.48
N VAL A 144 14.64 -6.99 -8.22
CA VAL A 144 13.91 -7.06 -6.96
C VAL A 144 12.44 -7.32 -7.20
N ARG A 145 11.75 -7.79 -6.17
CA ARG A 145 10.29 -7.96 -6.21
C ARG A 145 9.62 -6.69 -5.70
N ILE A 146 8.58 -6.25 -6.41
CA ILE A 146 7.77 -5.08 -6.06
C ILE A 146 6.38 -5.50 -5.58
N VAL A 147 5.84 -4.79 -4.61
CA VAL A 147 4.47 -5.01 -4.14
C VAL A 147 3.46 -4.89 -5.30
N ALA A 148 2.48 -5.79 -5.35
CA ALA A 148 1.48 -5.77 -6.43
C ALA A 148 0.52 -4.56 -6.30
N PRO A 149 -0.16 -4.13 -7.40
CA PRO A 149 -1.02 -2.95 -7.37
C PRO A 149 -2.15 -3.03 -6.34
N THR A 150 -2.69 -4.20 -6.08
CA THR A 150 -3.76 -4.44 -5.09
C THR A 150 -3.29 -4.09 -3.68
N GLU A 151 -2.15 -4.64 -3.27
CA GLU A 151 -1.54 -4.43 -1.96
C GLU A 151 -1.00 -3.00 -1.83
N LEU A 152 -0.47 -2.43 -2.93
CA LEU A 152 -0.02 -1.04 -2.95
C LEU A 152 -1.17 -0.07 -2.66
N ILE A 153 -2.35 -0.28 -3.26
CA ILE A 153 -3.53 0.53 -2.96
C ILE A 153 -3.90 0.40 -1.49
N TRP A 154 -3.95 -0.83 -0.96
CA TRP A 154 -4.30 -1.05 0.44
C TRP A 154 -3.32 -0.36 1.38
N SER A 155 -2.01 -0.44 1.11
CA SER A 155 -0.97 0.19 1.94
C SER A 155 -1.07 1.72 2.01
N LYS A 156 -1.70 2.35 0.99
CA LYS A 156 -1.85 3.80 0.88
C LYS A 156 -3.24 4.31 1.26
N ALA A 157 -4.23 3.42 1.37
CA ALA A 157 -5.63 3.82 1.50
C ALA A 157 -5.93 4.65 2.77
N PHE A 158 -5.19 4.44 3.84
CA PHE A 158 -5.40 5.13 5.13
C PHE A 158 -4.48 6.34 5.34
N ILE A 159 -3.57 6.64 4.42
CA ILE A 159 -2.65 7.79 4.55
C ILE A 159 -3.37 9.06 4.08
N GLN A 160 -4.06 9.70 5.02
CA GLN A 160 -4.89 10.90 4.79
C GLN A 160 -4.65 11.96 5.88
N MET A 161 -3.38 12.22 6.15
CA MET A 161 -2.95 13.25 7.10
C MET A 161 -2.94 14.62 6.44
N ARG A 162 -3.02 15.68 7.24
CA ARG A 162 -2.97 17.06 6.75
C ARG A 162 -1.69 17.39 5.97
N HIS A 163 -0.57 16.79 6.36
CA HIS A 163 0.74 17.00 5.74
C HIS A 163 1.14 15.90 4.74
N ARG A 164 0.43 14.78 4.71
CA ARG A 164 0.68 13.63 3.81
C ARG A 164 -0.64 12.99 3.38
N TYR A 165 -0.91 13.02 2.09
CA TYR A 165 -2.10 12.45 1.49
C TYR A 165 -1.73 11.59 0.28
N ASP A 166 -1.88 10.27 0.41
CA ASP A 166 -1.52 9.32 -0.63
C ASP A 166 -2.69 8.95 -1.58
N GLY A 167 -3.84 9.59 -1.44
CA GLY A 167 -5.01 9.33 -2.29
C GLY A 167 -4.76 9.58 -3.78
N ALA A 168 -3.88 10.52 -4.14
CA ALA A 168 -3.48 10.73 -5.53
C ALA A 168 -2.71 9.51 -6.09
N ASP A 169 -1.87 8.87 -5.27
CA ASP A 169 -1.15 7.66 -5.66
C ASP A 169 -2.13 6.52 -5.93
N VAL A 170 -3.11 6.31 -5.03
CA VAL A 170 -4.18 5.32 -5.20
C VAL A 170 -4.91 5.55 -6.53
N VAL A 171 -5.32 6.78 -6.80
CA VAL A 171 -6.05 7.15 -8.02
C VAL A 171 -5.21 6.90 -9.28
N HIS A 172 -3.91 7.22 -9.25
CA HIS A 172 -3.01 6.98 -10.38
C HIS A 172 -2.70 5.49 -10.59
N VAL A 173 -2.56 4.71 -9.52
CA VAL A 173 -2.40 3.25 -9.61
C VAL A 173 -3.66 2.62 -10.23
N ILE A 174 -4.86 3.03 -9.81
CA ILE A 174 -6.12 2.59 -10.44
C ILE A 174 -6.11 2.94 -11.93
N LEU A 175 -5.77 4.18 -12.29
CA LEU A 175 -5.75 4.63 -13.68
C LEU A 175 -4.82 3.77 -14.55
N LYS A 176 -3.65 3.41 -14.05
CA LYS A 176 -2.62 2.75 -14.86
C LYS A 176 -2.62 1.22 -14.76
N GLN A 177 -3.19 0.67 -13.69
CA GLN A 177 -3.08 -0.76 -13.37
C GLN A 177 -4.44 -1.44 -13.13
N HIS A 178 -5.57 -0.82 -13.50
CA HIS A 178 -6.92 -1.32 -13.21
C HIS A 178 -7.17 -2.78 -13.66
N ASP A 179 -6.54 -3.21 -14.75
CA ASP A 179 -6.62 -4.57 -15.30
C ASP A 179 -5.74 -5.59 -14.53
N GLN A 180 -4.87 -5.10 -13.65
CA GLN A 180 -3.95 -5.87 -12.83
C GLN A 180 -4.35 -5.87 -11.34
N ILE A 181 -5.33 -5.08 -10.97
CA ILE A 181 -5.88 -5.04 -9.61
C ILE A 181 -6.82 -6.24 -9.45
N ASP A 182 -6.58 -7.04 -8.42
CA ASP A 182 -7.55 -8.01 -7.95
C ASP A 182 -8.57 -7.31 -7.04
N TRP A 183 -9.67 -6.91 -7.64
CA TRP A 183 -10.71 -6.12 -6.98
C TRP A 183 -11.45 -6.90 -5.88
N GLN A 184 -11.56 -8.24 -6.03
CA GLN A 184 -12.19 -9.07 -4.98
C GLN A 184 -11.28 -9.15 -3.75
N ARG A 185 -9.98 -9.36 -3.97
CA ARG A 185 -8.99 -9.37 -2.89
C ARG A 185 -8.88 -8.00 -2.21
N LEU A 186 -8.89 -6.91 -2.99
CA LEU A 186 -8.89 -5.56 -2.43
C LEU A 186 -10.13 -5.30 -1.56
N LEU A 187 -11.32 -5.68 -2.04
CA LEU A 187 -12.55 -5.61 -1.24
C LEU A 187 -12.43 -6.44 0.05
N GLY A 188 -11.87 -7.66 -0.04
CA GLY A 188 -11.64 -8.51 1.12
C GLY A 188 -10.68 -7.91 2.14
N TYR A 189 -9.59 -7.30 1.70
CA TYR A 189 -8.65 -6.58 2.58
C TYR A 189 -9.30 -5.39 3.29
N MET A 190 -10.22 -4.73 2.62
CA MET A 190 -10.89 -3.54 3.13
C MET A 190 -12.31 -3.82 3.65
N GLU A 191 -12.66 -5.07 3.91
CA GLU A 191 -14.03 -5.48 4.30
C GLU A 191 -14.59 -4.69 5.48
N LEU A 192 -13.80 -4.53 6.55
CA LEU A 192 -14.18 -3.76 7.74
C LEU A 192 -14.13 -2.24 7.51
N HIS A 193 -13.54 -1.81 6.42
CA HIS A 193 -13.27 -0.41 6.08
C HIS A 193 -13.70 -0.10 4.63
N TRP A 194 -14.73 -0.79 4.15
CA TRP A 194 -15.23 -0.67 2.78
C TRP A 194 -15.59 0.77 2.40
N GLU A 195 -15.97 1.60 3.39
CA GLU A 195 -16.24 3.02 3.18
C GLU A 195 -15.00 3.76 2.68
N MET A 196 -13.80 3.39 3.18
CA MET A 196 -12.55 3.98 2.70
C MET A 196 -12.24 3.56 1.26
N LEU A 197 -12.53 2.31 0.90
CA LEU A 197 -12.45 1.89 -0.50
C LEU A 197 -13.40 2.71 -1.37
N LEU A 198 -14.66 2.87 -0.96
CA LEU A 198 -15.64 3.68 -1.70
C LEU A 198 -15.17 5.13 -1.87
N VAL A 199 -14.59 5.75 -0.83
CA VAL A 199 -14.02 7.11 -0.91
C VAL A 199 -12.95 7.19 -2.01
N HIS A 200 -12.02 6.25 -2.07
CA HIS A 200 -10.98 6.24 -3.12
C HIS A 200 -11.55 6.02 -4.52
N LEU A 201 -12.55 5.15 -4.67
CA LEU A 201 -13.20 4.92 -5.95
C LEU A 201 -14.01 6.14 -6.42
N LEU A 202 -14.65 6.86 -5.50
CA LEU A 202 -15.33 8.12 -5.81
C LEU A 202 -14.31 9.22 -6.20
N ASN A 203 -13.19 9.32 -5.48
CA ASN A 203 -12.09 10.22 -5.84
C ASN A 203 -11.55 9.91 -7.25
N PHE A 204 -11.36 8.62 -7.58
CA PHE A 204 -10.96 8.22 -8.94
C PHE A 204 -11.97 8.64 -10.00
N ARG A 205 -13.25 8.37 -9.77
CA ARG A 205 -14.33 8.72 -10.71
C ARG A 205 -14.49 10.22 -10.87
N TRP A 206 -14.24 10.99 -9.83
CA TRP A 206 -14.26 12.45 -9.88
C TRP A 206 -13.05 13.01 -10.64
N ALA A 207 -11.85 12.49 -10.36
CA ALA A 207 -10.61 12.95 -10.98
C ALA A 207 -10.53 12.57 -12.47
N TYR A 208 -11.03 11.38 -12.83
CA TYR A 208 -10.98 10.83 -14.19
C TYR A 208 -12.37 10.36 -14.67
N PRO A 209 -13.31 11.28 -14.91
CA PRO A 209 -14.69 10.92 -15.25
C PRO A 209 -14.83 10.13 -16.57
N THR A 210 -13.88 10.27 -17.49
CA THR A 210 -13.84 9.51 -18.75
C THR A 210 -13.38 8.07 -18.58
N GLU A 211 -12.72 7.77 -17.47
CA GLU A 211 -12.11 6.46 -17.18
C GLU A 211 -12.88 5.67 -16.09
N ARG A 212 -14.06 6.13 -15.73
CA ARG A 212 -14.85 5.59 -14.61
C ARG A 212 -15.20 4.11 -14.73
N ASP A 213 -15.23 3.59 -15.95
CA ASP A 213 -15.48 2.18 -16.27
C ASP A 213 -14.28 1.25 -16.04
N ARG A 214 -13.11 1.80 -15.72
CA ARG A 214 -11.94 1.04 -15.26
C ARG A 214 -12.17 0.39 -13.89
N VAL A 215 -13.08 0.96 -13.10
CA VAL A 215 -13.55 0.31 -11.86
C VAL A 215 -14.69 -0.64 -12.23
N PRO A 216 -14.63 -1.92 -11.82
CA PRO A 216 -15.68 -2.89 -12.15
C PRO A 216 -17.05 -2.45 -11.64
N ARG A 217 -18.06 -2.58 -12.50
CA ARG A 217 -19.44 -2.21 -12.18
C ARG A 217 -19.94 -2.93 -10.93
N TRP A 218 -19.67 -4.24 -10.81
CA TRP A 218 -20.10 -5.04 -9.67
C TRP A 218 -19.58 -4.52 -8.34
N LEU A 219 -18.33 -4.01 -8.30
CA LEU A 219 -17.74 -3.47 -7.07
C LEU A 219 -18.46 -2.17 -6.65
N MET A 220 -18.73 -1.30 -7.61
CA MET A 220 -19.50 -0.08 -7.31
C MET A 220 -20.92 -0.39 -6.85
N ASP A 221 -21.60 -1.33 -7.50
CA ASP A 221 -22.95 -1.75 -7.12
C ASP A 221 -22.93 -2.34 -5.68
N GLU A 222 -22.00 -3.24 -5.36
CA GLU A 222 -21.81 -3.81 -4.02
C GLU A 222 -21.59 -2.73 -2.94
N LEU A 223 -20.66 -1.81 -3.17
CA LEU A 223 -20.36 -0.75 -2.19
C LEU A 223 -21.53 0.23 -2.02
N MET A 224 -22.25 0.53 -3.09
CA MET A 224 -23.45 1.37 -3.02
C MET A 224 -24.60 0.67 -2.31
N ASP A 225 -24.76 -0.64 -2.46
CA ASP A 225 -25.79 -1.40 -1.75
C ASP A 225 -25.47 -1.51 -0.25
N ARG A 226 -24.18 -1.69 0.11
CA ARG A 226 -23.74 -1.59 1.52
C ARG A 226 -24.07 -0.23 2.13
N LEU A 227 -23.80 0.86 1.38
CA LEU A 227 -24.11 2.21 1.85
C LEU A 227 -25.62 2.41 2.03
N ARG A 228 -26.46 1.97 1.08
CA ARG A 228 -27.92 2.03 1.21
C ARG A 228 -28.40 1.28 2.42
N HIS A 229 -27.93 0.04 2.61
CA HIS A 229 -28.29 -0.76 3.77
C HIS A 229 -27.88 -0.08 5.09
N GLN A 230 -26.70 0.51 5.15
CA GLN A 230 -26.23 1.24 6.33
C GLN A 230 -27.10 2.47 6.66
N LEU A 231 -27.63 3.18 5.64
CA LEU A 231 -28.53 4.31 5.83
C LEU A 231 -29.85 3.93 6.46
N ASP A 232 -30.29 2.68 6.28
CA ASP A 232 -31.53 2.15 6.88
C ASP A 232 -31.33 1.68 8.33
N LEU A 233 -30.09 1.57 8.81
CA LEU A 233 -29.77 1.17 10.18
C LEU A 233 -29.77 2.38 11.13
N PRO A 234 -30.14 2.18 12.40
CA PRO A 234 -30.00 3.23 13.40
C PRO A 234 -28.49 3.53 13.61
N PRO A 235 -28.13 4.78 13.93
CA PRO A 235 -26.73 5.12 14.23
C PRO A 235 -26.23 4.31 15.43
N PRO A 236 -24.93 3.96 15.47
CA PRO A 236 -24.34 3.27 16.61
C PRO A 236 -24.57 4.05 17.91
N GLN A 237 -24.95 3.34 18.99
CA GLN A 237 -25.18 3.98 20.28
C GLN A 237 -23.90 4.45 20.95
N MET A 238 -22.78 3.73 20.71
CA MET A 238 -21.47 4.11 21.23
C MET A 238 -20.82 5.13 20.31
N LYS A 239 -20.33 6.22 20.89
CA LYS A 239 -19.53 7.21 20.17
C LYS A 239 -18.15 6.63 19.87
N VAL A 240 -17.85 6.34 18.61
CA VAL A 240 -16.54 5.87 18.16
C VAL A 240 -15.95 6.82 17.13
N CYS A 241 -14.63 7.03 17.21
CA CYS A 241 -13.88 7.79 16.22
C CYS A 241 -12.94 6.86 15.45
N ARG A 242 -13.21 6.64 14.17
CA ARG A 242 -12.32 5.92 13.25
C ARG A 242 -11.32 6.86 12.57
N GLY A 243 -11.46 8.15 12.74
CA GLY A 243 -10.59 9.16 12.10
C GLY A 243 -9.13 9.01 12.50
N ARG A 244 -8.86 8.55 13.73
CA ARG A 244 -7.48 8.30 14.20
C ARG A 244 -6.76 7.18 13.43
N MET A 245 -7.47 6.35 12.69
CA MET A 245 -6.85 5.40 11.74
C MET A 245 -6.27 6.09 10.51
N LEU A 246 -6.68 7.33 10.22
CA LEU A 246 -6.18 8.15 9.11
C LEU A 246 -5.07 9.09 9.59
N SER A 247 -5.31 9.76 10.74
CA SER A 247 -4.37 10.68 11.37
C SER A 247 -4.71 10.81 12.85
N ARG A 248 -3.80 10.43 13.71
CA ARG A 248 -4.01 10.56 15.16
C ARG A 248 -4.08 12.01 15.59
N ALA A 249 -3.18 12.84 15.05
CA ALA A 249 -3.11 14.26 15.41
C ALA A 249 -4.35 15.03 14.96
N ASP A 250 -4.81 14.81 13.73
CA ASP A 250 -5.96 15.53 13.19
C ASP A 250 -7.29 15.18 13.88
N TYR A 251 -7.38 13.98 14.45
CA TYR A 251 -8.57 13.47 15.15
C TYR A 251 -8.38 13.35 16.68
N ALA A 252 -7.30 13.91 17.24
CA ALA A 252 -7.01 13.82 18.67
C ALA A 252 -8.15 14.39 19.52
N ALA A 253 -8.65 15.58 19.20
CA ALA A 253 -9.73 16.24 19.91
C ALA A 253 -11.01 15.39 20.02
N ALA A 254 -11.32 14.57 19.02
CA ALA A 254 -12.49 13.72 19.07
C ALA A 254 -12.44 12.73 20.25
N VAL A 255 -11.26 12.17 20.54
CA VAL A 255 -11.06 11.21 21.62
C VAL A 255 -10.76 11.91 22.93
N GLU A 256 -9.92 12.94 22.94
CA GLU A 256 -9.40 13.59 24.13
C GLU A 256 -10.39 14.59 24.74
N GLU A 257 -11.22 15.25 23.91
CA GLU A 257 -12.11 16.33 24.35
C GLU A 257 -13.59 16.02 24.13
N TRP A 258 -13.96 15.33 23.02
CA TRP A 258 -15.37 15.20 22.63
C TRP A 258 -16.02 13.89 23.08
N GLY A 259 -15.26 13.02 23.77
CA GLY A 259 -15.73 11.77 24.38
C GLY A 259 -16.05 10.65 23.40
N PHE A 260 -15.36 10.60 22.25
CA PHE A 260 -15.40 9.46 21.35
C PHE A 260 -14.39 8.40 21.77
N ALA A 261 -14.77 7.13 21.69
CA ALA A 261 -13.85 6.02 21.88
C ALA A 261 -12.91 5.87 20.66
N ASP A 262 -11.63 5.60 20.91
CA ASP A 262 -10.67 5.25 19.88
C ASP A 262 -10.85 3.79 19.46
N VAL A 263 -10.97 3.51 18.16
CA VAL A 263 -11.02 2.14 17.62
C VAL A 263 -9.64 1.57 17.29
N GLY A 264 -8.61 2.40 17.28
CA GLY A 264 -7.22 2.00 17.00
C GLY A 264 -6.48 1.35 18.17
N GLY A 265 -7.13 1.23 19.36
CA GLY A 265 -6.52 0.72 20.58
C GLY A 265 -5.61 1.73 21.30
N GLU A 266 -5.34 1.45 22.57
CA GLU A 266 -4.39 2.22 23.38
C GLU A 266 -2.95 1.94 22.89
N GLY A 267 -2.39 2.79 22.10
CA GLY A 267 -1.01 2.74 21.67
C GLY A 267 -0.50 4.13 21.33
N ASP A 268 0.73 4.44 21.65
CA ASP A 268 1.37 5.70 21.28
C ASP A 268 1.76 5.63 19.79
N TRP A 269 0.81 5.90 18.91
CA TRP A 269 1.02 5.94 17.47
C TRP A 269 1.60 7.31 17.13
N ARG A 270 2.83 7.39 16.74
CA ARG A 270 3.36 8.63 16.16
C ARG A 270 2.94 8.68 14.69
N ASP A 271 2.41 9.83 14.25
CA ASP A 271 2.22 10.10 12.83
C ASP A 271 3.62 10.19 12.19
N ALA A 272 4.00 9.16 11.43
CA ALA A 272 5.29 9.05 10.77
C ALA A 272 5.38 9.92 9.50
#